data_625637bdeea0a9e2cd8ebebba3bb5189
#
_entry.id   625637bdeea0a9e2cd8ebebba3bb5189
#
_cell.length_a   1.000
_cell.length_b   1.000
_cell.length_c   1.000
_cell.angle_alpha   90.00
_cell.angle_beta   90.00
_cell.angle_gamma   90.00
#
_symmetry.space_group_name_H-M   'P 1'
#
loop_
_entity.id
_entity.type
_entity.pdbx_description
1 polymer ?
#
loop_
_entity_poly.entity_id
_entity_poly.type
_entity_poly.pdbx_seq_one_letter_code
_entity_poly.pdbx_strand_id
1 'polypeptide(L)'
;YKSEGTDTVDVPVVVLIDKGSASASEIVAAAVQESVGIPVIGEKSFGKGTVQTAKTLDDGSNIKYTSAKWLTPDGNWINEKGIEPDVQVSLPSYAQLTYISPDEKYREGTSATEINTAEQMLIALGYDAGQADGIFDQQTKTAVEQLQKDADLEVTGVLSGDTTLALMRKLSAKIAENDTQLAKANEILQEQMK
;
A
#
# COMPACT_ATOMS: atom_id res chain seq x y z
N TYR A 1 -15.86 -10.52 -22.00
CA TYR A 1 -17.08 -9.72 -21.79
C TYR A 1 -16.89 -8.36 -22.45
N LYS A 2 -17.93 -7.82 -23.04
CA LYS A 2 -17.99 -6.45 -23.56
C LYS A 2 -19.09 -5.70 -22.84
N SER A 3 -18.89 -4.40 -22.59
CA SER A 3 -19.97 -3.54 -22.10
C SER A 3 -21.06 -3.42 -23.15
N GLU A 4 -22.31 -3.58 -22.73
CA GLU A 4 -23.50 -3.38 -23.59
C GLU A 4 -24.13 -1.99 -23.33
N GLY A 5 -23.57 -1.22 -22.39
CA GLY A 5 -24.04 0.13 -22.05
C GLY A 5 -23.67 1.14 -23.15
N THR A 6 -24.54 2.13 -23.33
CA THR A 6 -24.34 3.27 -24.23
C THR A 6 -23.85 4.52 -23.50
N ASP A 7 -23.88 4.50 -22.17
CA ASP A 7 -23.46 5.64 -21.35
C ASP A 7 -21.94 5.73 -21.35
N THR A 8 -21.42 6.89 -21.71
CA THR A 8 -20.00 7.21 -21.70
C THR A 8 -19.69 8.23 -20.60
N VAL A 9 -18.52 8.07 -19.99
CA VAL A 9 -17.96 9.05 -19.06
C VAL A 9 -17.04 9.95 -19.87
N ASP A 10 -17.42 11.20 -20.05
CA ASP A 10 -16.68 12.19 -20.84
C ASP A 10 -15.89 13.14 -19.93
N VAL A 11 -15.04 12.55 -19.10
CA VAL A 11 -14.09 13.27 -18.24
C VAL A 11 -12.73 12.58 -18.33
N PRO A 12 -11.62 13.34 -18.19
CA PRO A 12 -10.30 12.74 -18.11
C PRO A 12 -10.20 11.75 -16.95
N VAL A 13 -9.60 10.60 -17.18
CA VAL A 13 -9.45 9.52 -16.21
C VAL A 13 -8.01 9.01 -16.24
N VAL A 14 -7.47 8.70 -15.08
CA VAL A 14 -6.25 7.91 -14.89
C VAL A 14 -6.50 6.83 -13.85
N VAL A 15 -5.75 5.74 -13.92
CA VAL A 15 -5.88 4.64 -12.96
C VAL A 15 -4.57 4.47 -12.21
N LEU A 16 -4.65 4.40 -10.88
CA LEU A 16 -3.51 4.11 -10.02
C LEU A 16 -3.47 2.64 -9.65
N ILE A 17 -2.30 2.02 -9.77
CA ILE A 17 -2.04 0.64 -9.34
C ILE A 17 -0.75 0.55 -8.53
N ASP A 18 -0.67 -0.48 -7.69
CA ASP A 18 0.50 -0.81 -6.91
C ASP A 18 0.68 -2.33 -6.80
N LYS A 19 1.68 -2.77 -6.06
CA LYS A 19 1.97 -4.20 -5.81
C LYS A 19 0.82 -4.97 -5.12
N GLY A 20 -0.09 -4.27 -4.44
CA GLY A 20 -1.27 -4.82 -3.79
C GLY A 20 -2.48 -4.91 -4.72
N SER A 21 -2.45 -4.24 -5.84
CA SER A 21 -3.52 -4.27 -6.84
C SER A 21 -3.60 -5.65 -7.49
N ALA A 22 -4.70 -6.38 -7.25
CA ALA A 22 -4.82 -7.79 -7.64
C ALA A 22 -6.21 -8.15 -8.17
N SER A 23 -6.29 -9.21 -8.99
CA SER A 23 -7.55 -9.84 -9.43
C SER A 23 -8.49 -8.85 -10.15
N ALA A 24 -9.63 -8.50 -9.55
CA ALA A 24 -10.61 -7.58 -10.16
C ALA A 24 -10.02 -6.20 -10.48
N SER A 25 -9.13 -5.69 -9.62
CA SER A 25 -8.41 -4.44 -9.87
C SER A 25 -7.56 -4.52 -11.13
N GLU A 26 -6.91 -5.66 -11.37
CA GLU A 26 -6.09 -5.90 -12.56
C GLU A 26 -6.95 -6.06 -13.81
N ILE A 27 -8.15 -6.67 -13.69
CA ILE A 27 -9.11 -6.76 -14.80
C ILE A 27 -9.52 -5.36 -15.25
N VAL A 28 -9.84 -4.47 -14.29
CA VAL A 28 -10.22 -3.09 -14.62
C VAL A 28 -9.03 -2.33 -15.22
N ALA A 29 -7.86 -2.40 -14.61
CA ALA A 29 -6.66 -1.72 -15.10
C ALA A 29 -6.31 -2.13 -16.53
N ALA A 30 -6.25 -3.44 -16.80
CA ALA A 30 -5.99 -3.96 -18.15
C ALA A 30 -7.08 -3.56 -19.15
N ALA A 31 -8.36 -3.63 -18.76
CA ALA A 31 -9.46 -3.29 -19.63
C ALA A 31 -9.40 -1.82 -20.09
N VAL A 32 -9.14 -0.89 -19.18
CA VAL A 32 -9.09 0.54 -19.51
C VAL A 32 -7.79 0.91 -20.24
N GLN A 33 -6.68 0.27 -19.90
CA GLN A 33 -5.39 0.47 -20.55
C GLN A 33 -5.42 0.01 -22.01
N GLU A 34 -5.75 -1.27 -22.25
CA GLU A 34 -5.66 -1.88 -23.58
C GLU A 34 -6.86 -1.54 -24.48
N SER A 35 -8.07 -1.33 -23.93
CA SER A 35 -9.27 -1.07 -24.78
C SER A 35 -9.49 0.40 -25.11
N VAL A 36 -9.13 1.33 -24.22
CA VAL A 36 -9.45 2.76 -24.35
C VAL A 36 -8.23 3.67 -24.21
N GLY A 37 -7.05 3.13 -23.86
CA GLY A 37 -5.83 3.91 -23.73
C GLY A 37 -5.84 4.86 -22.52
N ILE A 38 -6.58 4.53 -21.47
CA ILE A 38 -6.54 5.31 -20.22
C ILE A 38 -5.21 5.05 -19.53
N PRO A 39 -4.44 6.10 -19.15
CA PRO A 39 -3.14 5.92 -18.51
C PRO A 39 -3.25 5.21 -17.18
N VAL A 40 -2.43 4.16 -17.00
CA VAL A 40 -2.23 3.44 -15.76
C VAL A 40 -0.92 3.89 -15.15
N ILE A 41 -0.94 4.36 -13.90
CA ILE A 41 0.19 4.99 -13.23
C ILE A 41 0.48 4.23 -11.94
N GLY A 42 1.74 4.11 -11.56
CA GLY A 42 2.13 3.54 -10.27
C GLY A 42 3.19 2.47 -10.36
N GLU A 43 2.98 1.38 -9.67
CA GLU A 43 3.87 0.22 -9.67
C GLU A 43 3.18 -0.98 -10.29
N LYS A 44 3.98 -1.91 -10.81
CA LYS A 44 3.52 -3.19 -11.34
C LYS A 44 2.58 -3.90 -10.37
N SER A 45 1.44 -4.39 -10.86
CA SER A 45 0.43 -5.07 -10.05
C SER A 45 0.84 -6.48 -9.60
N PHE A 46 0.00 -7.10 -8.77
CA PHE A 46 0.30 -8.39 -8.12
C PHE A 46 0.43 -9.57 -9.10
N GLY A 47 -0.43 -9.66 -10.10
CA GLY A 47 -0.43 -10.78 -11.05
C GLY A 47 -1.32 -11.95 -10.65
N LYS A 48 -2.57 -11.69 -10.22
CA LYS A 48 -3.54 -12.76 -9.95
C LYS A 48 -4.44 -13.02 -11.16
N GLY A 49 -3.94 -13.81 -12.11
CA GLY A 49 -4.61 -14.14 -13.38
C GLY A 49 -5.50 -15.38 -13.34
N THR A 50 -5.82 -15.93 -12.14
CA THR A 50 -6.64 -17.13 -11.97
C THR A 50 -7.99 -16.81 -11.34
N VAL A 51 -9.02 -17.57 -11.76
CA VAL A 51 -10.35 -17.54 -11.16
C VAL A 51 -10.50 -18.74 -10.23
N GLN A 52 -10.89 -18.50 -8.99
CA GLN A 52 -11.10 -19.53 -7.99
C GLN A 52 -12.59 -19.69 -7.66
N THR A 53 -13.02 -20.93 -7.57
CA THR A 53 -14.37 -21.30 -7.14
C THR A 53 -14.28 -22.00 -5.79
N ALA A 54 -15.17 -21.60 -4.88
CA ALA A 54 -15.38 -22.31 -3.62
C ALA A 54 -16.69 -23.11 -3.69
N LYS A 55 -16.67 -24.35 -3.22
CA LYS A 55 -17.85 -25.22 -3.13
C LYS A 55 -17.92 -25.85 -1.75
N THR A 56 -19.07 -25.72 -1.09
CA THR A 56 -19.37 -26.45 0.14
C THR A 56 -19.83 -27.84 -0.23
N LEU A 57 -19.28 -28.85 0.43
CA LEU A 57 -19.63 -30.26 0.28
C LEU A 57 -20.76 -30.65 1.25
N ASP A 58 -21.38 -31.83 1.04
CA ASP A 58 -22.53 -32.29 1.81
C ASP A 58 -22.21 -32.52 3.31
N ASP A 59 -20.95 -32.72 3.64
CA ASP A 59 -20.45 -32.85 5.02
C ASP A 59 -20.14 -31.49 5.70
N GLY A 60 -20.41 -30.39 5.02
CA GLY A 60 -20.15 -29.03 5.50
C GLY A 60 -18.70 -28.55 5.28
N SER A 61 -17.81 -29.38 4.75
CA SER A 61 -16.45 -28.97 4.39
C SER A 61 -16.45 -28.07 3.14
N ASN A 62 -15.38 -27.30 2.96
CA ASN A 62 -15.23 -26.41 1.81
C ASN A 62 -14.03 -26.80 0.98
N ILE A 63 -14.23 -26.87 -0.34
CA ILE A 63 -13.14 -27.01 -1.31
C ILE A 63 -13.03 -25.71 -2.13
N LYS A 64 -11.81 -25.20 -2.23
CA LYS A 64 -11.46 -24.04 -3.08
C LYS A 64 -10.48 -24.50 -4.14
N TYR A 65 -10.82 -24.27 -5.40
CA TYR A 65 -9.99 -24.71 -6.53
C TYR A 65 -9.97 -23.65 -7.63
N THR A 66 -8.92 -23.66 -8.44
CA THR A 66 -8.84 -22.83 -9.65
C THR A 66 -9.69 -23.44 -10.74
N SER A 67 -10.68 -22.70 -11.22
CA SER A 67 -11.66 -23.14 -12.23
C SER A 67 -11.42 -22.53 -13.61
N ALA A 68 -10.77 -21.36 -13.67
CA ALA A 68 -10.50 -20.66 -14.93
C ALA A 68 -9.29 -19.72 -14.80
N LYS A 69 -8.86 -19.20 -15.94
CA LYS A 69 -7.96 -18.03 -16.03
C LYS A 69 -8.69 -16.89 -16.75
N TRP A 70 -8.29 -15.67 -16.50
CA TRP A 70 -8.72 -14.54 -17.27
C TRP A 70 -7.55 -13.96 -18.08
N LEU A 71 -7.87 -13.34 -19.19
CA LEU A 71 -6.90 -12.71 -20.09
C LEU A 71 -7.23 -11.23 -20.19
N THR A 72 -6.24 -10.40 -20.47
CA THR A 72 -6.46 -9.00 -20.84
C THR A 72 -7.19 -8.90 -22.18
N PRO A 73 -7.71 -7.74 -22.58
CA PRO A 73 -8.30 -7.54 -23.91
C PRO A 73 -7.39 -8.00 -25.05
N ASP A 74 -6.09 -7.80 -24.95
CA ASP A 74 -5.09 -8.23 -25.94
C ASP A 74 -4.75 -9.73 -25.86
N GLY A 75 -5.39 -10.47 -24.94
CA GLY A 75 -5.20 -11.91 -24.80
C GLY A 75 -4.03 -12.33 -23.93
N ASN A 76 -3.42 -11.40 -23.19
CA ASN A 76 -2.30 -11.69 -22.31
C ASN A 76 -2.75 -12.34 -20.99
N TRP A 77 -2.04 -13.36 -20.53
CA TRP A 77 -2.23 -13.94 -19.22
C TRP A 77 -1.26 -13.33 -18.23
N ILE A 78 -1.81 -12.62 -17.25
CA ILE A 78 -1.03 -11.82 -16.28
C ILE A 78 -0.60 -12.57 -15.02
N ASN A 79 -0.96 -13.88 -14.90
CA ASN A 79 -0.64 -14.64 -13.69
C ASN A 79 0.86 -14.62 -13.41
N GLU A 80 1.23 -14.22 -12.18
CA GLU A 80 2.61 -14.02 -11.71
C GLU A 80 3.41 -12.93 -12.47
N LYS A 81 2.75 -12.27 -13.42
CA LYS A 81 3.37 -11.20 -14.21
C LYS A 81 2.91 -9.81 -13.80
N GLY A 82 1.62 -9.68 -13.47
CA GLY A 82 1.00 -8.39 -13.19
C GLY A 82 0.75 -7.54 -14.44
N ILE A 83 0.15 -6.38 -14.21
CA ILE A 83 -0.03 -5.31 -15.20
C ILE A 83 1.10 -4.31 -15.01
N GLU A 84 1.81 -3.97 -16.07
CA GLU A 84 2.80 -2.91 -16.07
C GLU A 84 2.10 -1.56 -16.23
N PRO A 85 2.38 -0.56 -15.38
CA PRO A 85 1.84 0.78 -15.56
C PRO A 85 2.48 1.45 -16.78
N ASP A 86 1.74 2.34 -17.45
CA ASP A 86 2.26 3.18 -18.54
C ASP A 86 3.26 4.21 -18.01
N VAL A 87 3.05 4.68 -16.78
CA VAL A 87 3.93 5.61 -16.07
C VAL A 87 4.33 5.03 -14.73
N GLN A 88 5.57 4.58 -14.64
CA GLN A 88 6.09 3.99 -13.42
C GLN A 88 6.42 5.06 -12.38
N VAL A 89 5.74 5.00 -11.23
CA VAL A 89 5.96 5.89 -10.09
C VAL A 89 5.81 5.09 -8.80
N SER A 90 6.85 5.10 -7.97
CA SER A 90 6.80 4.47 -6.65
C SER A 90 6.46 5.49 -5.56
N LEU A 91 5.73 5.05 -4.55
CA LEU A 91 5.60 5.80 -3.30
C LEU A 91 6.96 5.84 -2.55
N PRO A 92 7.16 6.79 -1.64
CA PRO A 92 8.33 6.77 -0.76
C PRO A 92 8.45 5.44 -0.01
N SER A 93 9.69 4.99 0.25
CA SER A 93 9.93 3.67 0.87
C SER A 93 9.22 3.47 2.20
N TYR A 94 9.05 4.54 2.98
CA TYR A 94 8.34 4.48 4.26
C TYR A 94 6.82 4.25 4.13
N ALA A 95 6.24 4.39 2.94
CA ALA A 95 4.83 4.07 2.69
C ALA A 95 4.54 2.56 2.70
N GLN A 96 5.58 1.73 2.62
CA GLN A 96 5.47 0.26 2.63
C GLN A 96 5.69 -0.34 4.03
N LEU A 97 5.93 0.48 5.04
CA LEU A 97 6.14 0.01 6.42
C LEU A 97 4.85 -0.59 6.99
N THR A 98 5.02 -1.74 7.64
CA THR A 98 3.89 -2.53 8.13
C THR A 98 3.30 -1.95 9.41
N TYR A 99 2.04 -2.31 9.67
CA TYR A 99 1.34 -1.97 10.91
C TYR A 99 2.05 -2.54 12.14
N ILE A 100 2.10 -1.74 13.21
CA ILE A 100 2.58 -2.14 14.53
C ILE A 100 1.39 -2.18 15.48
N SER A 101 1.21 -3.31 16.20
CA SER A 101 0.13 -3.43 17.17
C SER A 101 0.31 -2.46 18.35
N PRO A 102 -0.70 -1.65 18.69
CA PRO A 102 -0.64 -0.81 19.89
C PRO A 102 -0.74 -1.61 21.20
N ASP A 103 -1.15 -2.88 21.15
CA ASP A 103 -1.29 -3.73 22.32
C ASP A 103 0.04 -4.25 22.83
N GLU A 104 1.07 -4.21 22.00
CA GLU A 104 2.43 -4.59 22.34
C GLU A 104 3.18 -3.45 23.03
N LYS A 105 4.19 -3.81 23.85
CA LYS A 105 5.03 -2.86 24.57
C LYS A 105 6.49 -3.05 24.24
N TYR A 106 7.09 -2.04 23.64
CA TYR A 106 8.52 -2.00 23.35
C TYR A 106 9.18 -0.92 24.18
N ARG A 107 10.30 -1.28 24.80
CA ARG A 107 11.07 -0.40 25.69
C ARG A 107 12.56 -0.71 25.59
N GLU A 108 13.37 0.15 26.14
CA GLU A 108 14.82 -0.04 26.19
C GLU A 108 15.22 -1.45 26.65
N GLY A 109 16.10 -2.09 25.90
CA GLY A 109 16.57 -3.45 26.10
C GLY A 109 15.71 -4.54 25.44
N THR A 110 14.62 -4.19 24.72
CA THR A 110 13.86 -5.16 23.93
C THR A 110 14.38 -5.23 22.49
N SER A 111 14.17 -6.38 21.82
CA SER A 111 14.51 -6.59 20.41
C SER A 111 13.37 -7.31 19.69
N ALA A 112 12.95 -6.77 18.55
CA ALA A 112 11.86 -7.33 17.71
C ALA A 112 11.89 -6.73 16.29
N THR A 113 11.27 -7.42 15.34
CA THR A 113 11.09 -6.92 13.97
C THR A 113 10.24 -5.64 13.94
N GLU A 114 9.25 -5.54 14.82
CA GLU A 114 8.37 -4.39 14.97
C GLU A 114 9.13 -3.15 15.46
N ILE A 115 10.20 -3.33 16.24
CA ILE A 115 11.09 -2.23 16.66
C ILE A 115 11.83 -1.69 15.44
N ASN A 116 12.39 -2.56 14.58
CA ASN A 116 13.01 -2.12 13.33
C ASN A 116 12.03 -1.30 12.48
N THR A 117 10.78 -1.75 12.38
CA THR A 117 9.73 -1.00 11.67
C THR A 117 9.45 0.35 12.34
N ALA A 118 9.37 0.41 13.67
CA ALA A 118 9.17 1.64 14.42
C ALA A 118 10.32 2.64 14.23
N GLU A 119 11.55 2.17 14.27
CA GLU A 119 12.76 2.97 14.02
C GLU A 119 12.73 3.57 12.61
N GLN A 120 12.40 2.77 11.60
CA GLN A 120 12.22 3.28 10.23
C GLN A 120 11.12 4.34 10.14
N MET A 121 10.00 4.16 10.86
CA MET A 121 8.92 5.16 10.93
C MET A 121 9.39 6.45 11.61
N LEU A 122 10.10 6.34 12.75
CA LEU A 122 10.66 7.47 13.48
C LEU A 122 11.65 8.26 12.60
N ILE A 123 12.57 7.56 11.95
CA ILE A 123 13.55 8.16 11.02
C ILE A 123 12.83 8.85 9.87
N ALA A 124 11.84 8.20 9.26
CA ALA A 124 11.05 8.79 8.19
C ALA A 124 10.33 10.07 8.63
N LEU A 125 9.92 10.17 9.89
CA LEU A 125 9.31 11.36 10.49
C LEU A 125 10.32 12.44 10.90
N GLY A 126 11.62 12.14 10.86
CA GLY A 126 12.70 13.07 11.21
C GLY A 126 13.17 12.99 12.66
N TYR A 127 12.74 11.96 13.41
CA TYR A 127 13.30 11.67 14.74
C TYR A 127 14.61 10.91 14.61
N ASP A 128 15.57 11.24 15.46
CA ASP A 128 16.88 10.56 15.50
C ASP A 128 16.77 9.25 16.31
N ALA A 129 16.36 8.18 15.66
CA ALA A 129 16.27 6.85 16.26
C ALA A 129 17.50 5.96 15.97
N GLY A 130 18.59 6.54 15.46
CA GLY A 130 19.81 5.80 15.13
C GLY A 130 19.68 4.91 13.91
N GLN A 131 20.10 3.67 14.03
CA GLN A 131 19.96 2.67 12.98
C GLN A 131 18.70 1.84 13.22
N ALA A 132 17.97 1.55 12.15
CA ALA A 132 16.84 0.63 12.23
C ALA A 132 17.35 -0.81 12.25
N ASP A 133 17.76 -1.29 13.42
CA ASP A 133 18.32 -2.63 13.62
C ASP A 133 17.41 -3.57 14.42
N GLY A 134 16.28 -3.05 14.93
CA GLY A 134 15.32 -3.79 15.74
C GLY A 134 15.70 -3.93 17.20
N ILE A 135 16.64 -3.13 17.68
CA ILE A 135 17.05 -3.08 19.07
C ILE A 135 16.60 -1.76 19.69
N PHE A 136 15.69 -1.81 20.64
CA PHE A 136 15.23 -0.62 21.34
C PHE A 136 16.32 -0.13 22.31
N ASP A 137 17.23 0.66 21.81
CA ASP A 137 18.32 1.23 22.57
C ASP A 137 17.97 2.60 23.17
N GLN A 138 18.96 3.28 23.76
CA GLN A 138 18.76 4.62 24.35
C GLN A 138 18.43 5.67 23.29
N GLN A 139 18.90 5.51 22.05
CA GLN A 139 18.62 6.46 20.98
C GLN A 139 17.19 6.31 20.48
N THR A 140 16.74 5.09 20.26
CA THR A 140 15.34 4.76 19.94
C THR A 140 14.40 5.27 21.03
N LYS A 141 14.73 5.08 22.32
CA LYS A 141 13.96 5.61 23.44
C LYS A 141 13.84 7.13 23.40
N THR A 142 14.95 7.83 23.15
CA THR A 142 14.94 9.30 23.05
C THR A 142 14.06 9.79 21.91
N ALA A 143 14.08 9.10 20.76
CA ALA A 143 13.21 9.40 19.63
C ALA A 143 11.71 9.19 19.98
N VAL A 144 11.40 8.12 20.72
CA VAL A 144 10.04 7.87 21.21
C VAL A 144 9.59 8.94 22.23
N GLU A 145 10.46 9.36 23.14
CA GLU A 145 10.18 10.45 24.08
C GLU A 145 9.90 11.77 23.36
N GLN A 146 10.62 12.05 22.25
CA GLN A 146 10.37 13.23 21.45
C GLN A 146 9.04 13.13 20.70
N LEU A 147 8.72 11.97 20.10
CA LEU A 147 7.43 11.71 19.50
C LEU A 147 6.27 11.93 20.49
N GLN A 148 6.43 11.46 21.73
CA GLN A 148 5.43 11.62 22.79
C GLN A 148 5.20 13.10 23.12
N LYS A 149 6.27 13.90 23.23
CA LYS A 149 6.18 15.36 23.44
C LYS A 149 5.44 16.05 22.27
N ASP A 150 5.80 15.71 21.03
CA ASP A 150 5.22 16.29 19.83
C ASP A 150 3.75 15.85 19.59
N ALA A 151 3.31 14.84 20.30
CA ALA A 151 1.94 14.31 20.26
C ALA A 151 1.13 14.66 21.52
N ASP A 152 1.66 15.49 22.42
CA ASP A 152 1.05 15.86 23.72
C ASP A 152 0.68 14.62 24.57
N LEU A 153 1.53 13.57 24.54
CA LEU A 153 1.38 12.36 25.33
C LEU A 153 2.29 12.38 26.56
N GLU A 154 1.98 11.52 27.53
CA GLU A 154 2.89 11.25 28.67
C GLU A 154 4.23 10.74 28.18
N VAL A 155 5.34 11.35 28.62
CA VAL A 155 6.70 11.02 28.20
C VAL A 155 7.24 9.86 29.03
N THR A 156 7.02 8.65 28.55
CA THR A 156 7.41 7.40 29.21
C THR A 156 8.62 6.74 28.57
N GLY A 157 8.95 7.09 27.31
CA GLY A 157 9.95 6.41 26.50
C GLY A 157 9.55 4.98 26.10
N VAL A 158 8.27 4.63 26.22
CA VAL A 158 7.72 3.31 25.86
C VAL A 158 6.86 3.44 24.60
N LEU A 159 7.10 2.58 23.65
CA LEU A 159 6.26 2.48 22.44
C LEU A 159 5.14 1.47 22.70
N SER A 160 3.94 1.96 22.96
CA SER A 160 2.73 1.16 23.18
C SER A 160 1.49 2.06 23.11
N GLY A 161 0.30 1.49 22.97
CA GLY A 161 -0.96 2.20 23.06
C GLY A 161 -0.99 3.46 22.20
N ASP A 162 -1.31 4.61 22.83
CA ASP A 162 -1.44 5.89 22.14
C ASP A 162 -0.14 6.38 21.48
N THR A 163 1.03 6.01 22.01
CA THR A 163 2.32 6.34 21.38
C THR A 163 2.47 5.63 20.04
N THR A 164 2.15 4.33 19.96
CA THR A 164 2.18 3.57 18.71
C THR A 164 1.17 4.11 17.71
N LEU A 165 -0.04 4.44 18.17
CA LEU A 165 -1.06 5.05 17.33
C LEU A 165 -0.64 6.44 16.81
N ALA A 166 0.01 7.25 17.64
CA ALA A 166 0.53 8.56 17.22
C ALA A 166 1.62 8.43 16.15
N LEU A 167 2.55 7.47 16.32
CA LEU A 167 3.58 7.16 15.34
C LEU A 167 2.95 6.84 13.97
N MET A 168 2.01 5.90 13.94
CA MET A 168 1.34 5.48 12.71
C MET A 168 0.50 6.59 12.08
N ARG A 169 -0.20 7.41 12.88
CA ARG A 169 -0.98 8.55 12.35
C ARG A 169 -0.07 9.62 11.72
N LYS A 170 1.04 9.97 12.36
CA LYS A 170 2.01 10.93 11.80
C LYS A 170 2.62 10.40 10.50
N LEU A 171 2.95 9.09 10.44
CA LEU A 171 3.45 8.47 9.23
C LEU A 171 2.40 8.49 8.10
N SER A 172 1.14 8.15 8.42
CA SER A 172 0.04 8.18 7.45
C SER A 172 -0.18 9.59 6.88
N ALA A 173 -0.12 10.62 7.72
CA ALA A 173 -0.19 12.01 7.28
C ALA A 173 0.96 12.37 6.33
N LYS A 174 2.19 11.99 6.70
CA LYS A 174 3.36 12.22 5.85
C LYS A 174 3.28 11.51 4.50
N ILE A 175 2.76 10.28 4.47
CA ILE A 175 2.53 9.55 3.21
C ILE A 175 1.53 10.31 2.34
N ALA A 176 0.41 10.77 2.91
CA ALA A 176 -0.61 11.53 2.18
C ALA A 176 -0.08 12.86 1.64
N GLU A 177 0.76 13.56 2.39
CA GLU A 177 1.41 14.80 1.97
C GLU A 177 2.44 14.59 0.85
N ASN A 178 3.05 13.41 0.76
CA ASN A 178 4.11 13.08 -0.18
C ASN A 178 3.72 11.96 -1.15
N ASP A 179 2.45 11.89 -1.52
CA ASP A 179 1.94 10.91 -2.47
C ASP A 179 2.39 11.25 -3.90
N THR A 180 3.51 10.66 -4.28
CA THR A 180 4.13 10.84 -5.60
C THR A 180 3.27 10.30 -6.74
N GLN A 181 2.48 9.25 -6.49
CA GLN A 181 1.57 8.66 -7.48
C GLN A 181 0.38 9.59 -7.74
N LEU A 182 -0.25 10.10 -6.68
CA LEU A 182 -1.33 11.07 -6.79
C LEU A 182 -0.86 12.38 -7.45
N ALA A 183 0.33 12.85 -7.09
CA ALA A 183 0.93 14.05 -7.72
C ALA A 183 1.10 13.86 -9.23
N LYS A 184 1.62 12.70 -9.67
CA LYS A 184 1.80 12.39 -11.09
C LYS A 184 0.46 12.20 -11.81
N ALA A 185 -0.52 11.58 -11.15
CA ALA A 185 -1.87 11.45 -11.68
C ALA A 185 -2.50 12.82 -11.96
N ASN A 186 -2.40 13.75 -11.02
CA ASN A 186 -2.90 15.12 -11.17
C ASN A 186 -2.20 15.87 -12.31
N GLU A 187 -0.89 15.71 -12.47
CA GLU A 187 -0.13 16.29 -13.58
C GLU A 187 -0.69 15.83 -14.93
N ILE A 188 -0.85 14.51 -15.11
CA ILE A 188 -1.37 13.92 -16.35
C ILE A 188 -2.82 14.35 -16.62
N LEU A 189 -3.68 14.37 -15.59
CA LEU A 189 -5.06 14.85 -15.75
C LEU A 189 -5.11 16.32 -16.18
N GLN A 190 -4.26 17.16 -15.62
CA GLN A 190 -4.17 18.58 -16.03
C GLN A 190 -3.70 18.75 -17.48
N GLU A 191 -2.84 17.87 -17.96
CA GLU A 191 -2.40 17.88 -19.38
C GLU A 191 -3.53 17.45 -20.32
N GLN A 192 -4.35 16.48 -19.94
CA GLN A 192 -5.49 16.03 -20.72
C GLN A 192 -6.65 17.05 -20.79
N MET A 193 -6.70 17.99 -19.86
CA MET A 193 -7.73 19.05 -19.81
C MET A 193 -7.38 20.31 -20.60
N LYS A 194 -6.17 20.40 -21.17
CA LYS A 194 -5.72 21.53 -21.98
C LYS A 194 -6.08 21.35 -23.44
#